data_440be945afd37465a899b22a4e52f833
#
_entry.id   440be945afd37465a899b22a4e52f833
#
_cell.length_a   1.000
_cell.length_b   1.000
_cell.length_c   1.000
_cell.angle_alpha   90.00
_cell.angle_beta   90.00
_cell.angle_gamma   90.00
#
_symmetry.space_group_name_H-M   'P 1'
#
loop_
_entity.id
_entity.type
_entity.pdbx_description
1 polymer ?
#
loop_
_entity_poly.entity_id
_entity_poly.type
_entity_poly.pdbx_seq_one_letter_code
_entity_poly.pdbx_strand_id
1 'polypeptide(L)'
;VTGSGGELKLHVYRPRGAARPLPTAVLLHGGGYRIQSTKEAFALNAIPWLQMGWNAINVEYRSSGVALAPAAVEDVRCALRWVTQNAKQYNVDPNRIVITGASAGGHLASIGGMIPESAGLDRRCPGREPIKVAAIISWYGIFDYTTLVEDPTRDYAVSWIGPQPNRMEVARLVRPATYVRAGVPPTMHIHGDADPTVPYEQGVREIEALKKVGVPAELVTIPGGGHGNFPRDQVLRAWTAIEAFLAKNGLMKPAAAQTAQR
;
A
#
# COMPACT_ATOMS: atom_id res chain seq x y z
N VAL A 1 -12.37 -7.73 -11.43
CA VAL A 1 -11.60 -7.13 -12.51
C VAL A 1 -11.10 -8.24 -13.41
N THR A 2 -11.65 -8.36 -14.60
CA THR A 2 -11.25 -9.36 -15.60
C THR A 2 -10.04 -8.83 -16.36
N GLY A 3 -8.85 -9.09 -15.85
CA GLY A 3 -7.65 -9.07 -16.66
C GLY A 3 -7.44 -10.44 -17.31
N SER A 4 -6.54 -10.58 -18.28
CA SER A 4 -6.21 -11.81 -18.98
C SER A 4 -5.70 -12.97 -18.10
N GLY A 5 -5.86 -12.92 -16.79
CA GLY A 5 -5.37 -13.89 -15.81
C GLY A 5 -6.41 -14.43 -14.83
N GLY A 6 -7.71 -14.25 -15.09
CA GLY A 6 -8.77 -14.71 -14.21
C GLY A 6 -9.41 -13.61 -13.36
N GLU A 7 -10.34 -14.01 -12.50
CA GLU A 7 -11.09 -13.10 -11.63
C GLU A 7 -10.27 -12.80 -10.36
N LEU A 8 -9.97 -11.51 -10.13
CA LEU A 8 -9.35 -11.05 -8.88
C LEU A 8 -10.43 -10.70 -7.86
N LYS A 9 -10.19 -11.01 -6.59
CA LYS A 9 -11.14 -10.84 -5.51
C LYS A 9 -10.75 -9.71 -4.57
N LEU A 10 -11.77 -9.12 -3.97
CA LEU A 10 -11.68 -8.19 -2.85
C LEU A 10 -12.40 -8.79 -1.65
N HIS A 11 -11.72 -8.85 -0.52
CA HIS A 11 -12.33 -9.34 0.73
C HIS A 11 -12.59 -8.15 1.64
N VAL A 12 -13.88 -7.83 1.84
CA VAL A 12 -14.31 -6.67 2.62
C VAL A 12 -14.65 -7.09 4.05
N TYR A 13 -13.92 -6.57 5.03
CA TYR A 13 -14.15 -6.73 6.46
C TYR A 13 -14.69 -5.43 7.02
N ARG A 14 -15.75 -5.50 7.82
CA ARG A 14 -16.41 -4.32 8.38
C ARG A 14 -16.78 -4.54 9.86
N PRO A 15 -16.66 -3.50 10.71
CA PRO A 15 -17.25 -3.52 12.04
C PRO A 15 -18.78 -3.70 11.95
N ARG A 16 -19.34 -4.45 12.87
CA ARG A 16 -20.81 -4.64 12.95
C ARG A 16 -21.49 -3.35 13.42
N GLY A 17 -22.67 -3.05 12.87
CA GLY A 17 -23.55 -1.98 13.36
C GLY A 17 -23.11 -0.55 13.01
N ALA A 18 -22.17 -0.36 12.10
CA ALA A 18 -21.76 0.96 11.68
C ALA A 18 -22.88 1.72 10.95
N ALA A 19 -23.40 2.77 11.59
CA ALA A 19 -24.51 3.59 11.06
C ALA A 19 -24.08 4.68 10.07
N ARG A 20 -22.78 4.94 9.92
CA ARG A 20 -22.23 6.00 9.05
C ARG A 20 -21.03 5.46 8.26
N PRO A 21 -20.68 6.10 7.12
CA PRO A 21 -19.49 5.73 6.36
C PRO A 21 -18.22 5.75 7.22
N LEU A 22 -17.42 4.69 7.10
CA LEU A 22 -16.20 4.49 7.87
C LEU A 22 -14.96 4.76 7.04
N PRO A 23 -13.87 5.25 7.67
CA PRO A 23 -12.56 5.22 7.04
C PRO A 23 -12.21 3.79 6.68
N THR A 24 -11.42 3.62 5.63
CA THR A 24 -11.17 2.30 5.04
C THR A 24 -9.70 2.12 4.71
N ALA A 25 -9.12 1.03 5.18
CA ALA A 25 -7.78 0.58 4.80
C ALA A 25 -7.87 -0.43 3.65
N VAL A 26 -7.18 -0.13 2.55
CA VAL A 26 -6.98 -1.04 1.42
C VAL A 26 -5.64 -1.73 1.63
N LEU A 27 -5.69 -3.07 1.80
CA LEU A 27 -4.56 -3.87 2.25
C LEU A 27 -3.97 -4.67 1.09
N LEU A 28 -2.66 -4.55 0.91
CA LEU A 28 -1.90 -5.23 -0.13
C LEU A 28 -0.88 -6.18 0.48
N HIS A 29 -0.94 -7.45 0.08
CA HIS A 29 -0.05 -8.46 0.62
C HIS A 29 1.39 -8.36 0.09
N GLY A 30 2.35 -8.90 0.83
CA GLY A 30 3.71 -9.12 0.39
C GLY A 30 3.86 -10.40 -0.44
N GLY A 31 5.10 -10.90 -0.53
CA GLY A 31 5.39 -12.17 -1.20
C GLY A 31 6.13 -12.02 -2.53
N GLY A 32 6.86 -10.92 -2.73
CA GLY A 32 7.72 -10.72 -3.90
C GLY A 32 7.01 -10.78 -5.24
N TYR A 33 5.72 -10.43 -5.29
CA TYR A 33 4.84 -10.54 -6.46
C TYR A 33 4.62 -11.97 -6.98
N ARG A 34 5.09 -12.99 -6.27
CA ARG A 34 5.02 -14.40 -6.71
C ARG A 34 3.81 -15.13 -6.16
N ILE A 35 3.27 -14.65 -5.05
CA ILE A 35 2.16 -15.24 -4.36
C ILE A 35 0.88 -14.54 -4.84
N GLN A 36 -0.06 -15.32 -5.31
CA GLN A 36 -1.43 -14.85 -5.48
C GLN A 36 -2.13 -15.09 -4.14
N SER A 37 -2.65 -14.02 -3.56
CA SER A 37 -3.18 -13.93 -2.24
C SER A 37 -3.81 -15.11 -1.60
N THR A 38 -3.71 -15.17 -0.32
CA THR A 38 -4.45 -16.13 0.47
C THR A 38 -5.43 -15.44 1.41
N LYS A 39 -6.64 -15.94 1.41
CA LYS A 39 -7.74 -15.51 2.27
C LYS A 39 -7.36 -15.43 3.76
N GLU A 40 -6.48 -16.32 4.23
CA GLU A 40 -6.34 -16.59 5.66
C GLU A 40 -5.15 -15.89 6.30
N ALA A 41 -4.00 -15.89 5.65
CA ALA A 41 -2.83 -15.18 6.17
C ALA A 41 -3.04 -13.67 6.25
N PHE A 42 -3.93 -13.13 5.41
CA PHE A 42 -4.19 -11.71 5.31
C PHE A 42 -5.35 -11.21 6.18
N ALA A 43 -6.24 -12.09 6.61
CA ALA A 43 -7.31 -11.74 7.53
C ALA A 43 -6.77 -11.12 8.83
N LEU A 44 -5.62 -11.61 9.31
CA LEU A 44 -4.97 -11.09 10.52
C LEU A 44 -4.52 -9.63 10.37
N ASN A 45 -4.11 -9.20 9.18
CA ASN A 45 -3.71 -7.81 8.93
C ASN A 45 -4.89 -6.83 8.93
N ALA A 46 -6.12 -7.32 8.80
CA ALA A 46 -7.33 -6.52 8.93
C ALA A 46 -7.68 -6.18 10.39
N ILE A 47 -7.23 -7.02 11.35
CA ILE A 47 -7.64 -6.91 12.75
C ILE A 47 -7.33 -5.55 13.36
N PRO A 48 -6.12 -4.98 13.27
CA PRO A 48 -5.84 -3.68 13.86
C PRO A 48 -6.76 -2.57 13.30
N TRP A 49 -7.04 -2.60 12.01
CA TRP A 49 -7.94 -1.63 11.37
C TRP A 49 -9.36 -1.75 11.87
N LEU A 50 -9.87 -2.99 12.00
CA LEU A 50 -11.19 -3.25 12.56
C LEU A 50 -11.28 -2.81 14.03
N GLN A 51 -10.22 -3.00 14.82
CA GLN A 51 -10.14 -2.54 16.21
C GLN A 51 -10.17 -1.02 16.33
N MET A 52 -9.60 -0.30 15.36
CA MET A 52 -9.71 1.15 15.24
C MET A 52 -11.09 1.61 14.74
N GLY A 53 -12.02 0.70 14.44
CA GLY A 53 -13.34 1.02 13.90
C GLY A 53 -13.34 1.35 12.40
N TRP A 54 -12.34 0.91 11.65
CA TRP A 54 -12.20 1.10 10.22
C TRP A 54 -12.72 -0.12 9.45
N ASN A 55 -13.11 0.09 8.19
CA ASN A 55 -13.18 -1.02 7.25
C ASN A 55 -11.77 -1.45 6.84
N ALA A 56 -11.62 -2.72 6.49
CA ALA A 56 -10.41 -3.26 5.89
C ALA A 56 -10.77 -4.04 4.63
N ILE A 57 -10.09 -3.77 3.52
CA ILE A 57 -10.33 -4.42 2.23
C ILE A 57 -9.04 -5.05 1.76
N ASN A 58 -8.96 -6.38 1.81
CA ASN A 58 -7.83 -7.13 1.24
C ASN A 58 -7.99 -7.22 -0.27
N VAL A 59 -6.94 -6.89 -1.00
CA VAL A 59 -6.91 -6.87 -2.45
C VAL A 59 -6.05 -8.01 -2.98
N GLU A 60 -6.61 -8.80 -3.88
CA GLU A 60 -5.84 -9.71 -4.73
C GLU A 60 -5.30 -8.94 -5.94
N TYR A 61 -4.08 -9.25 -6.34
CA TYR A 61 -3.45 -8.72 -7.55
C TYR A 61 -2.71 -9.84 -8.29
N ARG A 62 -2.52 -9.71 -9.60
CA ARG A 62 -1.83 -10.72 -10.41
C ARG A 62 -0.40 -10.91 -9.97
N SER A 63 -0.03 -12.16 -9.75
CA SER A 63 1.36 -12.54 -9.50
C SER A 63 2.18 -12.51 -10.78
N SER A 64 3.52 -12.49 -10.64
CA SER A 64 4.46 -12.54 -11.77
C SER A 64 4.36 -13.82 -12.60
N GLY A 65 3.83 -14.91 -12.02
CA GLY A 65 3.52 -16.13 -12.75
C GLY A 65 2.30 -16.03 -13.68
N VAL A 66 1.46 -15.02 -13.47
CA VAL A 66 0.27 -14.74 -14.29
C VAL A 66 0.54 -13.60 -15.27
N ALA A 67 1.15 -12.52 -14.80
CA ALA A 67 1.49 -11.36 -15.62
C ALA A 67 2.64 -10.58 -15.02
N LEU A 68 3.56 -10.12 -15.86
CA LEU A 68 4.70 -9.29 -15.47
C LEU A 68 4.23 -7.85 -15.13
N ALA A 69 5.13 -7.05 -14.53
CA ALA A 69 4.89 -5.62 -14.36
C ALA A 69 4.52 -4.96 -15.72
N PRO A 70 3.57 -4.01 -15.71
CA PRO A 70 2.96 -3.30 -14.58
C PRO A 70 1.66 -3.92 -14.06
N ALA A 71 1.29 -5.15 -14.42
CA ALA A 71 -0.02 -5.74 -14.20
C ALA A 71 -0.55 -5.61 -12.76
N ALA A 72 0.26 -5.89 -11.75
CA ALA A 72 -0.13 -5.75 -10.35
C ALA A 72 -0.47 -4.29 -9.97
N VAL A 73 0.21 -3.30 -10.56
CA VAL A 73 -0.10 -1.87 -10.34
C VAL A 73 -1.45 -1.52 -10.96
N GLU A 74 -1.74 -2.02 -12.17
CA GLU A 74 -3.05 -1.84 -12.81
C GLU A 74 -4.16 -2.42 -11.95
N ASP A 75 -3.96 -3.63 -11.39
CA ASP A 75 -4.93 -4.30 -10.54
C ASP A 75 -5.23 -3.50 -9.25
N VAL A 76 -4.19 -2.98 -8.60
CA VAL A 76 -4.33 -2.13 -7.41
C VAL A 76 -5.09 -0.83 -7.74
N ARG A 77 -4.80 -0.21 -8.88
CA ARG A 77 -5.53 1.00 -9.33
C ARG A 77 -7.00 0.68 -9.58
N CYS A 78 -7.29 -0.45 -10.22
CA CYS A 78 -8.66 -0.89 -10.44
C CYS A 78 -9.38 -1.23 -9.13
N ALA A 79 -8.69 -1.83 -8.17
CA ALA A 79 -9.25 -2.09 -6.84
C ALA A 79 -9.61 -0.78 -6.11
N LEU A 80 -8.72 0.23 -6.13
CA LEU A 80 -9.01 1.54 -5.53
C LEU A 80 -10.23 2.21 -6.18
N ARG A 81 -10.35 2.15 -7.51
CA ARG A 81 -11.54 2.67 -8.22
C ARG A 81 -12.80 1.91 -7.82
N TRP A 82 -12.74 0.59 -7.75
CA TRP A 82 -13.85 -0.24 -7.31
C TRP A 82 -14.31 0.13 -5.88
N VAL A 83 -13.36 0.37 -4.96
CA VAL A 83 -13.68 0.81 -3.59
C VAL A 83 -14.45 2.12 -3.60
N THR A 84 -14.05 3.09 -4.42
CA THR A 84 -14.75 4.37 -4.56
C THR A 84 -16.14 4.20 -5.17
N GLN A 85 -16.28 3.42 -6.25
CA GLN A 85 -17.55 3.13 -6.91
C GLN A 85 -18.57 2.47 -5.96
N ASN A 86 -18.10 1.55 -5.12
CA ASN A 86 -18.95 0.77 -4.24
C ASN A 86 -19.00 1.34 -2.80
N ALA A 87 -18.53 2.58 -2.61
CA ALA A 87 -18.40 3.21 -1.30
C ALA A 87 -19.72 3.18 -0.50
N LYS A 88 -20.84 3.50 -1.15
CA LYS A 88 -22.17 3.48 -0.52
C LYS A 88 -22.58 2.07 -0.09
N GLN A 89 -22.38 1.07 -0.95
CA GLN A 89 -22.75 -0.32 -0.66
C GLN A 89 -21.98 -0.90 0.53
N TYR A 90 -20.70 -0.55 0.65
CA TYR A 90 -19.81 -1.07 1.68
C TYR A 90 -19.56 -0.11 2.85
N ASN A 91 -20.35 0.99 2.92
CA ASN A 91 -20.25 1.98 3.99
C ASN A 91 -18.85 2.57 4.13
N VAL A 92 -18.20 2.87 3.01
CA VAL A 92 -16.86 3.46 2.92
C VAL A 92 -16.98 4.98 2.84
N ASP A 93 -16.14 5.71 3.60
CA ASP A 93 -15.92 7.13 3.40
C ASP A 93 -14.87 7.35 2.30
N PRO A 94 -15.26 7.82 1.11
CA PRO A 94 -14.33 7.93 -0.02
C PRO A 94 -13.25 9.01 0.18
N ASN A 95 -13.37 9.85 1.20
CA ASN A 95 -12.37 10.86 1.55
C ASN A 95 -11.37 10.35 2.60
N ARG A 96 -11.58 9.16 3.16
CA ARG A 96 -10.71 8.54 4.17
C ARG A 96 -10.31 7.12 3.77
N ILE A 97 -9.80 6.97 2.56
CA ILE A 97 -9.23 5.71 2.07
C ILE A 97 -7.71 5.75 2.27
N VAL A 98 -7.20 4.85 3.06
CA VAL A 98 -5.76 4.63 3.27
C VAL A 98 -5.34 3.38 2.51
N ILE A 99 -4.23 3.45 1.80
CA ILE A 99 -3.62 2.28 1.17
C ILE A 99 -2.40 1.84 1.96
N THR A 100 -2.30 0.54 2.22
CA THR A 100 -1.17 -0.02 3.00
C THR A 100 -0.80 -1.41 2.53
N GLY A 101 0.43 -1.79 2.77
CA GLY A 101 0.90 -3.13 2.45
C GLY A 101 2.33 -3.36 2.89
N ALA A 102 2.79 -4.60 2.76
CA ALA A 102 4.10 -5.04 3.22
C ALA A 102 4.97 -5.54 2.07
N SER A 103 6.27 -5.19 2.04
CA SER A 103 7.22 -5.65 1.02
C SER A 103 6.73 -5.28 -0.41
N ALA A 104 6.49 -6.25 -1.28
CA ALA A 104 5.84 -6.02 -2.57
C ALA A 104 4.53 -5.23 -2.43
N GLY A 105 3.70 -5.52 -1.41
CA GLY A 105 2.50 -4.76 -1.11
C GLY A 105 2.79 -3.34 -0.64
N GLY A 106 3.89 -3.10 0.08
CA GLY A 106 4.35 -1.77 0.47
C GLY A 106 4.73 -0.92 -0.76
N HIS A 107 5.45 -1.51 -1.70
CA HIS A 107 5.71 -0.89 -3.01
C HIS A 107 4.40 -0.56 -3.74
N LEU A 108 3.50 -1.54 -3.85
CA LEU A 108 2.21 -1.36 -4.53
C LEU A 108 1.34 -0.30 -3.83
N ALA A 109 1.46 -0.15 -2.50
CA ALA A 109 0.79 0.92 -1.76
C ALA A 109 1.34 2.29 -2.13
N SER A 110 2.68 2.45 -2.14
CA SER A 110 3.33 3.70 -2.52
C SER A 110 3.01 4.09 -3.96
N ILE A 111 3.22 3.18 -4.93
CA ILE A 111 2.93 3.48 -6.34
C ILE A 111 1.43 3.69 -6.57
N GLY A 112 0.56 2.87 -6.01
CA GLY A 112 -0.89 2.95 -6.16
C GLY A 112 -1.47 4.26 -5.66
N GLY A 113 -0.91 4.83 -4.58
CA GLY A 113 -1.31 6.11 -4.02
C GLY A 113 -0.70 7.33 -4.71
N MET A 114 0.50 7.23 -5.29
CA MET A 114 1.23 8.36 -5.89
C MET A 114 1.02 8.53 -7.39
N ILE A 115 0.78 7.43 -8.12
CA ILE A 115 0.69 7.44 -9.58
C ILE A 115 -0.54 8.24 -10.06
N PRO A 116 -0.38 9.21 -10.97
CA PRO A 116 -1.51 9.95 -11.52
C PRO A 116 -2.26 9.13 -12.58
N GLU A 117 -3.51 9.49 -12.84
CA GLU A 117 -4.32 8.87 -13.91
C GLU A 117 -3.69 9.07 -15.29
N SER A 118 -2.96 10.17 -15.49
CA SER A 118 -2.24 10.45 -16.75
C SER A 118 -1.17 9.41 -17.11
N ALA A 119 -0.68 8.63 -16.13
CA ALA A 119 0.23 7.51 -16.38
C ALA A 119 -0.47 6.35 -17.12
N GLY A 120 -1.80 6.30 -17.11
CA GLY A 120 -2.60 5.41 -17.94
C GLY A 120 -2.70 3.96 -17.46
N LEU A 121 -2.21 3.64 -16.24
CA LEU A 121 -2.29 2.27 -15.69
C LEU A 121 -3.68 1.90 -15.14
N ASP A 122 -4.63 2.81 -15.21
CA ASP A 122 -6.03 2.59 -14.80
C ASP A 122 -7.04 2.72 -15.94
N ARG A 123 -6.57 2.85 -17.19
CA ARG A 123 -7.43 2.99 -18.38
C ARG A 123 -8.37 1.81 -18.62
N ARG A 124 -7.97 0.61 -18.17
CA ARG A 124 -8.74 -0.62 -18.31
C ARG A 124 -9.65 -0.90 -17.11
N CYS A 125 -9.60 -0.06 -16.08
CA CYS A 125 -10.46 -0.24 -14.91
C CYS A 125 -11.90 0.10 -15.26
N PRO A 126 -12.87 -0.72 -14.82
CA PRO A 126 -14.28 -0.37 -14.93
C PRO A 126 -14.57 0.93 -14.17
N GLY A 127 -15.46 1.76 -14.76
CA GLY A 127 -15.90 3.01 -14.17
C GLY A 127 -15.00 4.21 -14.43
N ARG A 128 -15.43 5.36 -13.90
CA ARG A 128 -14.75 6.65 -14.10
C ARG A 128 -14.55 7.43 -12.80
N GLU A 129 -14.89 6.83 -11.67
CA GLU A 129 -14.76 7.48 -10.37
C GLU A 129 -13.29 7.81 -10.11
N PRO A 130 -13.02 9.03 -9.61
CA PRO A 130 -11.66 9.42 -9.31
C PRO A 130 -11.09 8.56 -8.18
N ILE A 131 -9.86 8.12 -8.34
CA ILE A 131 -9.13 7.40 -7.29
C ILE A 131 -8.60 8.43 -6.30
N LYS A 132 -9.10 8.37 -5.05
CA LYS A 132 -8.65 9.22 -3.96
C LYS A 132 -8.00 8.36 -2.88
N VAL A 133 -6.76 8.66 -2.57
CA VAL A 133 -6.04 8.07 -1.44
C VAL A 133 -5.72 9.17 -0.45
N ALA A 134 -6.14 9.00 0.79
CA ALA A 134 -5.98 10.00 1.85
C ALA A 134 -4.63 9.88 2.57
N ALA A 135 -4.06 8.68 2.66
CA ALA A 135 -2.69 8.46 3.14
C ALA A 135 -2.14 7.11 2.63
N ILE A 136 -0.82 6.99 2.66
CA ILE A 136 -0.07 5.78 2.31
C ILE A 136 0.67 5.29 3.54
N ILE A 137 0.61 3.98 3.83
CA ILE A 137 1.42 3.34 4.87
C ILE A 137 2.16 2.17 4.25
N SER A 138 3.45 2.33 4.04
CA SER A 138 4.34 1.34 3.45
C SER A 138 5.14 0.62 4.52
N TRP A 139 5.00 -0.69 4.61
CA TRP A 139 5.82 -1.53 5.46
C TRP A 139 6.94 -2.14 4.63
N TYR A 140 8.17 -1.71 4.88
CA TYR A 140 9.39 -2.18 4.20
C TYR A 140 9.21 -2.38 2.68
N GLY A 141 8.54 -1.40 2.04
CA GLY A 141 8.28 -1.38 0.61
C GLY A 141 9.46 -0.87 -0.21
N ILE A 142 9.37 -1.02 -1.52
CA ILE A 142 10.37 -0.56 -2.47
C ILE A 142 9.97 0.82 -3.00
N PHE A 143 10.88 1.78 -2.90
CA PHE A 143 10.67 3.13 -3.43
C PHE A 143 11.28 3.32 -4.82
N ASP A 144 12.48 2.81 -5.04
CA ASP A 144 13.18 2.90 -6.32
C ASP A 144 13.48 1.52 -6.88
N TYR A 145 12.65 1.10 -7.81
CA TYR A 145 12.73 -0.22 -8.43
C TYR A 145 13.93 -0.38 -9.36
N THR A 146 14.39 0.74 -9.97
CA THR A 146 15.51 0.72 -10.92
C THR A 146 16.82 0.31 -10.27
N THR A 147 16.98 0.54 -8.96
CA THR A 147 18.18 0.13 -8.22
C THR A 147 18.22 -1.37 -7.89
N LEU A 148 17.11 -2.08 -8.09
CA LEU A 148 16.98 -3.49 -7.71
C LEU A 148 16.92 -4.42 -8.94
N VAL A 149 16.40 -3.92 -10.06
CA VAL A 149 16.16 -4.77 -11.25
C VAL A 149 17.44 -5.23 -11.95
N GLU A 150 18.54 -4.53 -11.71
CA GLU A 150 19.86 -4.87 -12.25
C GLU A 150 20.69 -5.75 -11.30
N ASP A 151 20.25 -5.89 -10.04
CA ASP A 151 20.91 -6.74 -9.05
C ASP A 151 20.34 -8.18 -9.14
N PRO A 152 21.10 -9.17 -9.66
CA PRO A 152 20.63 -10.54 -9.79
C PRO A 152 20.33 -11.22 -8.46
N THR A 153 20.84 -10.70 -7.36
CA THR A 153 20.54 -11.21 -6.01
C THR A 153 19.13 -10.81 -5.54
N ARG A 154 18.51 -9.85 -6.21
CA ARG A 154 17.13 -9.39 -5.97
C ARG A 154 16.13 -10.10 -6.89
N ASP A 155 16.18 -11.42 -6.88
CA ASP A 155 15.38 -12.28 -7.75
C ASP A 155 13.87 -11.93 -7.80
N TYR A 156 13.28 -11.49 -6.69
CA TYR A 156 11.88 -11.03 -6.65
C TYR A 156 11.63 -9.79 -7.55
N ALA A 157 12.62 -8.88 -7.62
CA ALA A 157 12.53 -7.68 -8.45
C ALA A 157 12.77 -8.01 -9.92
N VAL A 158 13.82 -8.80 -10.18
CA VAL A 158 14.19 -9.24 -11.52
C VAL A 158 13.07 -10.05 -12.16
N SER A 159 12.49 -11.01 -11.43
CA SER A 159 11.43 -11.89 -11.95
C SER A 159 10.10 -11.18 -12.15
N TRP A 160 9.76 -10.15 -11.34
CA TRP A 160 8.52 -9.41 -11.52
C TRP A 160 8.55 -8.50 -12.76
N ILE A 161 9.67 -7.83 -13.00
CA ILE A 161 9.87 -7.07 -14.24
C ILE A 161 10.00 -8.04 -15.43
N GLY A 162 10.70 -9.15 -15.23
CA GLY A 162 10.91 -10.19 -16.25
C GLY A 162 11.80 -9.76 -17.42
N PRO A 163 11.98 -10.64 -18.41
CA PRO A 163 12.87 -10.42 -19.56
C PRO A 163 12.21 -9.59 -20.67
N GLN A 164 11.49 -8.51 -20.30
CA GLN A 164 10.87 -7.61 -21.28
C GLN A 164 11.94 -6.77 -22.01
N PRO A 165 11.82 -6.54 -23.34
CA PRO A 165 12.77 -5.73 -24.09
C PRO A 165 12.94 -4.31 -23.52
N ASN A 166 11.86 -3.73 -22.97
CA ASN A 166 11.80 -2.40 -22.34
C ASN A 166 11.83 -2.45 -20.81
N ARG A 167 12.46 -3.46 -20.21
CA ARG A 167 12.44 -3.70 -18.76
C ARG A 167 12.76 -2.48 -17.91
N MET A 168 13.70 -1.64 -18.32
CA MET A 168 14.09 -0.43 -17.58
C MET A 168 13.04 0.68 -17.68
N GLU A 169 12.31 0.77 -18.79
CA GLU A 169 11.17 1.69 -18.92
C GLU A 169 10.03 1.24 -18.00
N VAL A 170 9.74 -0.07 -17.98
CA VAL A 170 8.75 -0.64 -17.06
C VAL A 170 9.17 -0.43 -15.61
N ALA A 171 10.45 -0.64 -15.26
CA ALA A 171 10.95 -0.38 -13.92
C ALA A 171 10.77 1.10 -13.51
N ARG A 172 11.00 2.06 -14.41
CA ARG A 172 10.74 3.48 -14.18
C ARG A 172 9.25 3.79 -14.08
N LEU A 173 8.41 3.14 -14.87
CA LEU A 173 6.95 3.31 -14.85
C LEU A 173 6.34 2.85 -13.52
N VAL A 174 6.83 1.76 -12.94
CA VAL A 174 6.31 1.21 -11.67
C VAL A 174 7.04 1.74 -10.44
N ARG A 175 7.96 2.67 -10.57
CA ARG A 175 8.79 3.21 -9.50
C ARG A 175 8.07 4.37 -8.78
N PRO A 176 7.73 4.28 -7.47
CA PRO A 176 7.15 5.41 -6.72
C PRO A 176 7.95 6.70 -6.84
N ALA A 177 9.28 6.64 -6.86
CA ALA A 177 10.17 7.79 -7.01
C ALA A 177 9.89 8.64 -8.26
N THR A 178 9.36 8.04 -9.33
CA THR A 178 8.95 8.76 -10.56
C THR A 178 7.82 9.76 -10.31
N TYR A 179 6.99 9.52 -9.32
CA TYR A 179 5.73 10.25 -9.11
C TYR A 179 5.72 11.14 -7.88
N VAL A 180 6.88 11.30 -7.23
CA VAL A 180 7.02 12.22 -6.11
C VAL A 180 6.80 13.66 -6.60
N ARG A 181 5.80 14.32 -6.02
CA ARG A 181 5.43 15.70 -6.29
C ARG A 181 4.62 16.27 -5.13
N ALA A 182 4.49 17.58 -5.07
CA ALA A 182 3.54 18.22 -4.16
C ALA A 182 2.11 17.68 -4.40
N GLY A 183 1.36 17.51 -3.31
CA GLY A 183 -0.03 17.04 -3.36
C GLY A 183 -0.23 15.52 -3.48
N VAL A 184 0.83 14.69 -3.51
CA VAL A 184 0.66 13.25 -3.26
C VAL A 184 0.26 13.01 -1.80
N PRO A 185 -0.38 11.87 -1.47
CA PRO A 185 -0.87 11.63 -0.12
C PRO A 185 0.23 11.66 0.93
N PRO A 186 -0.07 12.13 2.15
CA PRO A 186 0.78 11.91 3.31
C PRO A 186 1.22 10.45 3.40
N THR A 187 2.51 10.21 3.68
CA THR A 187 3.10 8.87 3.62
C THR A 187 3.87 8.54 4.89
N MET A 188 3.60 7.35 5.45
CA MET A 188 4.43 6.75 6.49
C MET A 188 5.12 5.52 5.94
N HIS A 189 6.42 5.38 6.23
CA HIS A 189 7.21 4.19 5.90
C HIS A 189 7.72 3.55 7.20
N ILE A 190 7.50 2.26 7.38
CA ILE A 190 7.98 1.47 8.52
C ILE A 190 8.99 0.47 8.00
N HIS A 191 10.23 0.46 8.54
CA HIS A 191 11.30 -0.38 8.02
C HIS A 191 12.26 -0.82 9.11
N GLY A 192 12.71 -2.08 9.04
CA GLY A 192 13.80 -2.58 9.85
C GLY A 192 15.14 -2.14 9.29
N ASP A 193 16.03 -1.62 10.14
CA ASP A 193 17.33 -1.11 9.69
C ASP A 193 18.38 -2.21 9.40
N ALA A 194 18.03 -3.47 9.70
CA ALA A 194 18.83 -4.65 9.35
C ALA A 194 18.11 -5.55 8.30
N ASP A 195 17.26 -4.98 7.44
CA ASP A 195 16.52 -5.73 6.43
C ASP A 195 17.43 -6.28 5.32
N PRO A 196 17.58 -7.60 5.19
CA PRO A 196 18.44 -8.21 4.17
C PRO A 196 17.79 -8.31 2.80
N THR A 197 16.47 -8.13 2.72
CA THR A 197 15.67 -8.34 1.50
C THR A 197 15.45 -7.06 0.73
N VAL A 198 14.88 -6.04 1.39
CA VAL A 198 14.69 -4.71 0.84
C VAL A 198 15.59 -3.75 1.60
N PRO A 199 16.59 -3.11 0.96
CA PRO A 199 17.50 -2.20 1.65
C PRO A 199 16.75 -1.09 2.39
N TYR A 200 17.12 -0.84 3.65
CA TYR A 200 16.51 0.20 4.51
C TYR A 200 16.52 1.60 3.86
N GLU A 201 17.52 1.88 3.05
CA GLU A 201 17.67 3.11 2.28
C GLU A 201 16.49 3.39 1.35
N GLN A 202 15.71 2.37 0.99
CA GLN A 202 14.48 2.57 0.19
C GLN A 202 13.48 3.42 0.98
N GLY A 203 13.28 3.12 2.26
CA GLY A 203 12.41 3.92 3.13
C GLY A 203 12.96 5.31 3.43
N VAL A 204 14.27 5.41 3.71
CA VAL A 204 14.94 6.71 3.95
C VAL A 204 14.75 7.64 2.75
N ARG A 205 15.07 7.14 1.54
CA ARG A 205 14.96 7.91 0.29
C ARG A 205 13.53 8.31 -0.03
N GLU A 206 12.54 7.44 0.25
CA GLU A 206 11.12 7.79 0.05
C GLU A 206 10.73 8.98 0.91
N ILE A 207 11.01 8.92 2.19
CA ILE A 207 10.61 9.96 3.13
C ILE A 207 11.36 11.28 2.89
N GLU A 208 12.63 11.23 2.56
CA GLU A 208 13.41 12.43 2.18
C GLU A 208 12.87 13.08 0.92
N ALA A 209 12.57 12.29 -0.13
CA ALA A 209 12.06 12.81 -1.39
C ALA A 209 10.69 13.48 -1.21
N LEU A 210 9.80 12.89 -0.42
CA LEU A 210 8.48 13.44 -0.13
C LEU A 210 8.57 14.74 0.69
N LYS A 211 9.44 14.78 1.71
CA LYS A 211 9.67 16.00 2.51
C LYS A 211 10.22 17.15 1.66
N LYS A 212 11.11 16.88 0.71
CA LYS A 212 11.66 17.90 -0.21
C LYS A 212 10.60 18.62 -1.04
N VAL A 213 9.47 17.95 -1.31
CA VAL A 213 8.36 18.54 -2.06
C VAL A 213 7.20 18.97 -1.16
N GLY A 214 7.41 19.04 0.16
CA GLY A 214 6.44 19.54 1.13
C GLY A 214 5.31 18.58 1.48
N VAL A 215 5.47 17.28 1.19
CA VAL A 215 4.48 16.25 1.57
C VAL A 215 4.75 15.80 3.01
N PRO A 216 3.72 15.73 3.88
CA PRO A 216 3.86 15.14 5.20
C PRO A 216 4.34 13.68 5.11
N ALA A 217 5.52 13.40 5.63
CA ALA A 217 6.11 12.08 5.52
C ALA A 217 6.90 11.71 6.78
N GLU A 218 6.74 10.46 7.24
CA GLU A 218 7.35 9.95 8.47
C GLU A 218 7.99 8.57 8.26
N LEU A 219 9.20 8.37 8.79
CA LEU A 219 9.89 7.08 8.82
C LEU A 219 9.83 6.53 10.25
N VAL A 220 9.35 5.30 10.36
CA VAL A 220 9.42 4.52 11.60
C VAL A 220 10.48 3.46 11.42
N THR A 221 11.63 3.66 12.04
CA THR A 221 12.71 2.67 12.05
C THR A 221 12.47 1.63 13.12
N ILE A 222 12.62 0.36 12.78
CA ILE A 222 12.62 -0.77 13.71
C ILE A 222 14.07 -1.19 13.93
N PRO A 223 14.69 -0.83 15.06
CA PRO A 223 16.09 -1.12 15.33
C PRO A 223 16.38 -2.63 15.33
N GLY A 224 17.39 -3.06 14.56
CA GLY A 224 17.75 -4.47 14.38
C GLY A 224 16.70 -5.30 13.65
N GLY A 225 15.64 -4.68 13.17
CA GLY A 225 14.55 -5.36 12.45
C GLY A 225 14.97 -5.85 11.08
N GLY A 226 14.62 -7.11 10.76
CA GLY A 226 14.76 -7.67 9.42
C GLY A 226 13.56 -7.38 8.53
N HIS A 227 13.31 -8.26 7.56
CA HIS A 227 12.20 -8.12 6.60
C HIS A 227 10.86 -8.61 7.19
N GLY A 228 10.22 -7.78 8.02
CA GLY A 228 8.90 -8.07 8.59
C GLY A 228 8.88 -8.95 9.84
N ASN A 229 9.99 -9.54 10.23
CA ASN A 229 10.11 -10.31 11.48
C ASN A 229 10.40 -9.36 12.64
N PHE A 230 9.42 -8.54 12.99
CA PHE A 230 9.57 -7.55 14.04
C PHE A 230 9.16 -8.11 15.41
N PRO A 231 9.88 -7.79 16.50
CA PRO A 231 9.44 -8.06 17.85
C PRO A 231 8.06 -7.45 18.13
N ARG A 232 7.27 -8.12 18.96
CA ARG A 232 5.87 -7.71 19.24
C ARG A 232 5.76 -6.26 19.75
N ASP A 233 6.65 -5.86 20.64
CA ASP A 233 6.68 -4.50 21.19
C ASP A 233 6.96 -3.45 20.10
N GLN A 234 7.84 -3.76 19.15
CA GLN A 234 8.13 -2.89 18.01
C GLN A 234 6.94 -2.79 17.05
N VAL A 235 6.22 -3.91 16.82
CA VAL A 235 4.97 -3.89 16.06
C VAL A 235 3.93 -2.99 16.73
N LEU A 236 3.76 -3.10 18.06
CA LEU A 236 2.84 -2.26 18.82
C LEU A 236 3.24 -0.77 18.74
N ARG A 237 4.52 -0.44 18.86
CA ARG A 237 5.04 0.93 18.66
C ARG A 237 4.74 1.46 17.25
N ALA A 238 4.93 0.63 16.23
CA ALA A 238 4.61 1.01 14.85
C ALA A 238 3.11 1.32 14.69
N TRP A 239 2.22 0.52 15.28
CA TRP A 239 0.77 0.79 15.27
C TRP A 239 0.41 2.07 16.02
N THR A 240 1.02 2.34 17.17
CA THR A 240 0.85 3.62 17.88
C THR A 240 1.28 4.81 17.01
N ALA A 241 2.39 4.67 16.28
CA ALA A 241 2.84 5.69 15.35
C ALA A 241 1.87 5.87 14.16
N ILE A 242 1.31 4.77 13.63
CA ILE A 242 0.26 4.82 12.58
C ILE A 242 -0.96 5.61 13.08
N GLU A 243 -1.46 5.30 14.26
CA GLU A 243 -2.62 6.03 14.84
C GLU A 243 -2.33 7.53 14.99
N ALA A 244 -1.16 7.87 15.51
CA ALA A 244 -0.73 9.26 15.66
C ALA A 244 -0.61 9.97 14.30
N PHE A 245 -0.03 9.30 13.29
CA PHE A 245 0.09 9.81 11.94
C PHE A 245 -1.28 10.03 11.28
N LEU A 246 -2.20 9.09 11.41
CA LEU A 246 -3.55 9.21 10.88
C LEU A 246 -4.32 10.35 11.56
N ALA A 247 -4.18 10.51 12.89
CA ALA A 247 -4.79 11.59 13.62
C ALA A 247 -4.23 12.96 13.21
N LYS A 248 -2.91 13.08 13.08
CA LYS A 248 -2.22 14.31 12.64
C LYS A 248 -2.66 14.75 11.24
N ASN A 249 -2.99 13.80 10.37
CA ASN A 249 -3.46 14.06 9.01
C ASN A 249 -5.00 14.14 8.91
N GLY A 250 -5.73 14.23 10.03
CA GLY A 250 -7.18 14.43 10.07
C GLY A 250 -8.01 13.21 9.67
N LEU A 251 -7.42 12.00 9.62
CA LEU A 251 -8.09 10.78 9.17
C LEU A 251 -8.77 10.00 10.30
N MET A 252 -8.40 10.28 11.54
CA MET A 252 -9.05 9.77 12.75
C MET A 252 -9.01 10.77 13.89
N LYS A 253 -9.84 10.55 14.91
CA LYS A 253 -9.76 11.33 16.15
C LYS A 253 -8.55 10.89 16.96
N PRO A 254 -7.86 11.78 17.68
CA PRO A 254 -6.81 11.40 18.62
C PRO A 254 -7.28 10.37 19.65
N ALA A 255 -6.42 9.46 20.07
CA ALA A 255 -6.75 8.37 21.00
C ALA A 255 -7.39 8.85 22.34
N ALA A 256 -6.97 10.00 22.87
CA ALA A 256 -7.54 10.59 24.07
C ALA A 256 -9.03 10.97 23.95
N ALA A 257 -9.56 11.17 22.73
CA ALA A 257 -10.96 11.47 22.49
C ALA A 257 -11.84 10.22 22.32
N GLN A 258 -11.23 9.04 22.20
CA GLN A 258 -11.96 7.78 22.00
C GLN A 258 -12.39 7.13 23.33
N THR A 259 -11.67 7.40 24.42
CA THR A 259 -12.00 6.88 25.77
C THR A 259 -13.21 7.54 26.42
N ALA A 260 -13.66 8.69 25.94
CA ALA A 260 -14.81 9.41 26.47
C ALA A 260 -16.17 8.95 25.87
N GLN A 261 -16.20 8.00 24.97
CA GLN A 261 -17.41 7.50 24.27
C GLN A 261 -17.65 5.98 24.40
N ARG A 262 -16.96 5.31 25.35
CA ARG A 262 -17.22 3.90 25.69
C ARG A 262 -17.97 3.79 27.02
#